data_2562bebec6c65d23bbc240e4eb6b69ff
#
_entry.id   2562bebec6c65d23bbc240e4eb6b69ff
#
_cell.length_a   1.000
_cell.length_b   1.000
_cell.length_c   1.000
_cell.angle_alpha   90.00
_cell.angle_beta   90.00
_cell.angle_gamma   90.00
#
_symmetry.space_group_name_H-M   'P 1'
#
loop_
_entity.id
_entity.type
_entity.pdbx_description
1 polymer ?
#
loop_
_entity_poly.entity_id
_entity_poly.type
_entity_poly.pdbx_seq_one_letter_code
_entity_poly.pdbx_strand_id
1 'polypeptide(L)'
;MKLSEAIDTYIRRRRAAGAHLRSSETMLHSFLCYCGDIDLKRVGTLSITKFLNGREGVRPGTWRAKYGALKLFFAYWFLRGRLRRSPVPLSAPKRTQDFIPYIYSRSELQRLLEALPQCQSYPSCLICAVAFRTLLLVLYGTGMRLGEALRLRVADVDLTNDLIRIRETKFYKSRLVPIGSDVRRVIEEYLASPNRTNESQSPLFQSIQQKPIRSAIAQRTFKRLRKMCGLQRPVTCSFQPRIHDLRQHAESRIMPNRFQIHRLEGLGPFSCSA
;
A
#
# COMPACT_ATOMS: atom_id res chain seq x y z
N MET A 1 36.60 -1.30 7.20
CA MET A 1 35.37 -2.07 6.95
C MET A 1 34.71 -1.51 5.70
N LYS A 2 34.47 -2.37 4.73
CA LYS A 2 33.82 -2.00 3.47
C LYS A 2 32.35 -1.61 3.70
N LEU A 3 31.81 -0.78 2.80
CA LEU A 3 30.43 -0.31 2.90
C LEU A 3 29.42 -1.45 2.74
N SER A 4 29.70 -2.42 1.85
CA SER A 4 28.91 -3.64 1.69
C SER A 4 28.80 -4.44 2.99
N GLU A 5 29.96 -4.74 3.61
CA GLU A 5 30.03 -5.47 4.89
C GLU A 5 29.27 -4.74 6.01
N ALA A 6 29.37 -3.42 6.04
CA ALA A 6 28.68 -2.60 7.00
C ALA A 6 27.15 -2.66 6.82
N ILE A 7 26.67 -2.59 5.57
CA ILE A 7 25.24 -2.68 5.26
C ILE A 7 24.70 -4.05 5.65
N ASP A 8 25.36 -5.14 5.24
CA ASP A 8 24.93 -6.52 5.52
C ASP A 8 24.87 -6.80 7.02
N THR A 9 25.89 -6.34 7.75
CA THR A 9 25.94 -6.49 9.22
C THR A 9 24.82 -5.70 9.89
N TYR A 10 24.54 -4.47 9.45
CA TYR A 10 23.46 -3.66 9.97
C TYR A 10 22.09 -4.32 9.70
N ILE A 11 21.84 -4.77 8.48
CA ILE A 11 20.57 -5.41 8.09
C ILE A 11 20.35 -6.69 8.90
N ARG A 12 21.37 -7.56 8.99
CA ARG A 12 21.33 -8.82 9.73
C ARG A 12 20.97 -8.58 11.20
N ARG A 13 21.66 -7.65 11.87
CA ARG A 13 21.40 -7.33 13.27
C ARG A 13 20.03 -6.71 13.50
N ARG A 14 19.59 -5.83 12.61
CA ARG A 14 18.27 -5.21 12.72
C ARG A 14 17.13 -6.21 12.49
N ARG A 15 17.35 -7.18 11.58
CA ARG A 15 16.41 -8.29 11.36
C ARG A 15 16.34 -9.22 12.57
N ALA A 16 17.49 -9.56 13.17
CA ALA A 16 17.53 -10.35 14.40
C ALA A 16 16.80 -9.66 15.57
N ALA A 17 16.75 -8.32 15.59
CA ALA A 17 15.97 -7.53 16.52
C ALA A 17 14.48 -7.34 16.09
N GLY A 18 13.98 -8.12 15.15
CA GLY A 18 12.57 -8.09 14.70
C GLY A 18 12.22 -6.94 13.76
N ALA A 19 13.17 -6.19 13.20
CA ALA A 19 12.87 -5.04 12.35
C ALA A 19 12.58 -5.47 10.90
N HIS A 20 11.45 -5.00 10.34
CA HIS A 20 11.15 -5.12 8.91
C HIS A 20 11.82 -4.00 8.11
N LEU A 21 12.89 -4.31 7.39
CA LEU A 21 13.78 -3.32 6.74
C LEU A 21 13.62 -3.23 5.22
N ARG A 22 12.61 -3.88 4.60
CA ARG A 22 12.52 -4.00 3.13
C ARG A 22 12.83 -2.69 2.38
N SER A 23 12.21 -1.58 2.77
CA SER A 23 12.44 -0.28 2.13
C SER A 23 13.82 0.30 2.45
N SER A 24 14.26 0.22 3.71
CA SER A 24 15.58 0.72 4.13
C SER A 24 16.70 -0.07 3.48
N GLU A 25 16.56 -1.38 3.35
CA GLU A 25 17.49 -2.27 2.65
C GLU A 25 17.65 -1.86 1.18
N THR A 26 16.54 -1.70 0.45
CA THR A 26 16.57 -1.22 -0.94
C THR A 26 17.29 0.12 -1.05
N MET A 27 17.06 1.06 -0.12
CA MET A 27 17.72 2.36 -0.12
C MET A 27 19.22 2.26 0.17
N LEU A 28 19.63 1.39 1.11
CA LEU A 28 21.04 1.16 1.45
C LEU A 28 21.80 0.47 0.32
N HIS A 29 21.21 -0.53 -0.34
CA HIS A 29 21.82 -1.14 -1.52
C HIS A 29 21.91 -0.16 -2.70
N SER A 30 20.90 0.67 -2.92
CA SER A 30 20.96 1.75 -3.90
C SER A 30 22.07 2.75 -3.60
N PHE A 31 22.33 3.03 -2.32
CA PHE A 31 23.44 3.88 -1.89
C PHE A 31 24.80 3.21 -2.12
N LEU A 32 24.92 1.91 -1.84
CA LEU A 32 26.13 1.11 -2.15
C LEU A 32 26.44 1.15 -3.66
N CYS A 33 25.44 0.92 -4.51
CA CYS A 33 25.62 1.01 -5.97
C CYS A 33 26.05 2.41 -6.42
N TYR A 34 25.58 3.46 -5.73
CA TYR A 34 25.94 4.84 -6.06
C TYR A 34 27.38 5.20 -5.65
N CYS A 35 27.83 4.77 -4.46
CA CYS A 35 29.15 5.10 -3.91
C CYS A 35 30.25 4.14 -4.36
N GLY A 36 29.89 2.93 -4.80
CA GLY A 36 30.81 1.81 -4.88
C GLY A 36 31.14 1.23 -3.49
N ASP A 37 31.86 0.12 -3.46
CA ASP A 37 32.23 -0.57 -2.20
C ASP A 37 33.50 0.04 -1.59
N ILE A 38 33.40 1.29 -1.15
CA ILE A 38 34.46 2.04 -0.47
C ILE A 38 34.50 1.74 1.03
N ASP A 39 35.56 2.18 1.71
CA ASP A 39 35.60 2.10 3.20
C ASP A 39 34.52 3.02 3.80
N LEU A 40 33.82 2.50 4.83
CA LEU A 40 32.74 3.22 5.53
C LEU A 40 33.21 4.61 6.03
N LYS A 41 34.46 4.73 6.45
CA LYS A 41 35.04 6.00 6.96
C LYS A 41 35.29 7.04 5.85
N ARG A 42 35.34 6.60 4.58
CA ARG A 42 35.53 7.50 3.42
C ARG A 42 34.21 8.07 2.89
N VAL A 43 33.07 7.62 3.42
CA VAL A 43 31.77 8.18 3.03
C VAL A 43 31.64 9.59 3.61
N GLY A 44 31.68 10.59 2.74
CA GLY A 44 31.56 12.01 3.10
C GLY A 44 30.13 12.55 2.97
N THR A 45 29.88 13.68 3.63
CA THR A 45 28.59 14.39 3.57
C THR A 45 28.21 14.77 2.14
N LEU A 46 29.18 15.14 1.31
CA LEU A 46 28.94 15.50 -0.10
C LEU A 46 28.35 14.35 -0.91
N SER A 47 28.90 13.13 -0.75
CA SER A 47 28.38 11.92 -1.43
C SER A 47 26.95 11.62 -1.00
N ILE A 48 26.64 11.75 0.30
CA ILE A 48 25.30 11.57 0.81
C ILE A 48 24.34 12.62 0.24
N THR A 49 24.71 13.89 0.26
CA THR A 49 23.86 14.98 -0.26
C THR A 49 23.57 14.80 -1.76
N LYS A 50 24.59 14.44 -2.56
CA LYS A 50 24.41 14.14 -3.98
C LYS A 50 23.48 12.95 -4.21
N PHE A 51 23.63 11.86 -3.44
CA PHE A 51 22.73 10.71 -3.52
C PHE A 51 21.28 11.05 -3.12
N LEU A 52 21.09 11.86 -2.09
CA LEU A 52 19.77 12.31 -1.64
C LEU A 52 19.06 13.13 -2.72
N ASN A 53 19.76 14.05 -3.36
CA ASN A 53 19.19 14.97 -4.34
C ASN A 53 19.01 14.31 -5.73
N GLY A 54 19.77 13.25 -6.06
CA GLY A 54 19.75 12.61 -7.39
C GLY A 54 20.28 13.52 -8.49
N ARG A 55 20.23 13.06 -9.76
CA ARG A 55 20.70 13.84 -10.92
C ARG A 55 19.67 14.86 -11.41
N GLU A 56 18.38 14.51 -11.39
CA GLU A 56 17.26 15.31 -11.95
C GLU A 56 16.26 15.78 -10.88
N GLY A 57 16.69 15.81 -9.63
CA GLY A 57 15.78 16.03 -8.51
C GLY A 57 15.04 14.77 -8.07
N VAL A 58 14.73 14.68 -6.82
CA VAL A 58 14.06 13.53 -6.20
C VAL A 58 12.79 13.98 -5.53
N ARG A 59 11.70 13.24 -5.73
CA ARG A 59 10.43 13.52 -5.04
C ARG A 59 10.65 13.62 -3.53
N PRO A 60 10.04 14.60 -2.85
CA PRO A 60 10.26 14.84 -1.40
C PRO A 60 10.08 13.59 -0.52
N GLY A 61 9.11 12.73 -0.84
CA GLY A 61 8.90 11.47 -0.13
C GLY A 61 10.05 10.48 -0.30
N THR A 62 10.60 10.35 -1.50
CA THR A 62 11.76 9.49 -1.78
C THR A 62 13.02 10.04 -1.12
N TRP A 63 13.22 11.35 -1.15
CA TRP A 63 14.32 12.02 -0.46
C TRP A 63 14.30 11.70 1.03
N ARG A 64 13.14 11.86 1.67
CA ARG A 64 12.97 11.56 3.11
C ARG A 64 13.17 10.09 3.44
N ALA A 65 12.72 9.17 2.60
CA ALA A 65 12.96 7.74 2.79
C ALA A 65 14.45 7.39 2.72
N LYS A 66 15.16 7.91 1.72
CA LYS A 66 16.62 7.78 1.61
C LYS A 66 17.34 8.37 2.85
N TYR A 67 16.98 9.60 3.22
CA TYR A 67 17.55 10.28 4.38
C TYR A 67 17.33 9.49 5.68
N GLY A 68 16.11 9.02 5.93
CA GLY A 68 15.79 8.21 7.10
C GLY A 68 16.59 6.92 7.18
N ALA A 69 16.73 6.21 6.06
CA ALA A 69 17.52 4.98 5.99
C ALA A 69 19.01 5.24 6.30
N LEU A 70 19.60 6.26 5.65
CA LEU A 70 21.00 6.64 5.87
C LEU A 70 21.24 7.17 7.30
N LYS A 71 20.33 8.00 7.82
CA LYS A 71 20.44 8.53 9.20
C LYS A 71 20.51 7.40 10.21
N LEU A 72 19.62 6.42 10.14
CA LEU A 72 19.61 5.28 11.07
C LEU A 72 20.84 4.38 10.89
N PHE A 73 21.29 4.15 9.65
CA PHE A 73 22.46 3.35 9.34
C PHE A 73 23.74 3.99 9.88
N PHE A 74 24.00 5.26 9.58
CA PHE A 74 25.22 5.94 10.05
C PHE A 74 25.20 6.22 11.56
N ALA A 75 24.03 6.49 12.16
CA ALA A 75 23.88 6.58 13.61
C ALA A 75 24.24 5.26 14.31
N TYR A 76 23.84 4.12 13.73
CA TYR A 76 24.17 2.80 14.25
C TYR A 76 25.69 2.59 14.32
N TRP A 77 26.43 2.96 13.27
CA TRP A 77 27.89 2.78 13.23
C TRP A 77 28.64 3.83 14.04
N PHE A 78 28.12 5.04 14.16
CA PHE A 78 28.62 6.07 15.07
C PHE A 78 28.54 5.62 16.53
N LEU A 79 27.38 5.15 16.98
CA LEU A 79 27.18 4.65 18.34
C LEU A 79 28.06 3.43 18.67
N ARG A 80 28.61 2.73 17.70
CA ARG A 80 29.56 1.62 17.87
C ARG A 80 31.03 2.02 17.74
N GLY A 81 31.30 3.31 17.73
CA GLY A 81 32.66 3.83 17.66
C GLY A 81 33.39 3.58 16.33
N ARG A 82 32.66 3.12 15.29
CA ARG A 82 33.26 2.87 13.96
C ARG A 82 33.43 4.15 13.14
N LEU A 83 32.72 5.20 13.49
CA LEU A 83 32.78 6.53 12.90
C LEU A 83 33.01 7.57 14.00
N ARG A 84 33.83 8.57 13.72
CA ARG A 84 34.04 9.72 14.65
C ARG A 84 32.86 10.69 14.66
N ARG A 85 32.13 10.79 13.53
CA ARG A 85 30.93 11.62 13.34
C ARG A 85 30.04 10.99 12.28
N SER A 86 28.75 11.29 12.35
CA SER A 86 27.82 10.90 11.28
C SER A 86 28.02 11.82 10.07
N PRO A 87 28.18 11.26 8.87
CA PRO A 87 28.30 12.07 7.65
C PRO A 87 26.95 12.55 7.11
N VAL A 88 25.82 12.15 7.76
CA VAL A 88 24.48 12.56 7.31
C VAL A 88 24.17 13.98 7.79
N PRO A 89 23.64 14.86 6.92
CA PRO A 89 23.22 16.20 7.32
C PRO A 89 22.30 16.19 8.55
N LEU A 90 22.45 17.14 9.46
CA LEU A 90 21.70 17.19 10.72
C LEU A 90 20.22 17.44 10.51
N SER A 91 19.84 18.24 9.52
CA SER A 91 18.46 18.61 9.24
C SER A 91 17.98 18.09 7.90
N ALA A 92 16.75 17.57 7.87
CA ALA A 92 16.02 17.32 6.65
C ALA A 92 15.27 18.61 6.23
N PRO A 93 15.09 18.87 4.91
CA PRO A 93 14.26 19.97 4.44
C PRO A 93 12.87 19.92 5.07
N LYS A 94 12.29 21.08 5.37
CA LYS A 94 10.90 21.17 5.87
C LYS A 94 9.94 20.48 4.89
N ARG A 95 8.85 19.91 5.39
CA ARG A 95 7.76 19.44 4.54
C ARG A 95 7.15 20.65 3.83
N THR A 96 7.18 20.66 2.52
CA THR A 96 6.66 21.76 1.69
C THR A 96 5.20 21.63 1.35
N GLN A 97 4.59 20.47 1.59
CA GLN A 97 3.18 20.22 1.25
C GLN A 97 2.54 19.22 2.20
N ASP A 98 1.41 19.63 2.79
CA ASP A 98 0.50 18.71 3.46
C ASP A 98 -0.26 17.90 2.41
N PHE A 99 -0.22 16.59 2.56
CA PHE A 99 -0.99 15.69 1.72
C PHE A 99 -2.48 15.81 2.11
N ILE A 100 -3.30 16.32 1.19
CA ILE A 100 -4.77 16.34 1.35
C ILE A 100 -5.33 15.10 0.64
N PRO A 101 -5.90 14.12 1.37
CA PRO A 101 -6.58 12.97 0.78
C PRO A 101 -7.68 13.39 -0.19
N TYR A 102 -7.98 12.52 -1.15
CA TYR A 102 -9.16 12.70 -2.00
C TYR A 102 -10.38 12.05 -1.34
N ILE A 103 -11.45 12.79 -1.20
CA ILE A 103 -12.73 12.27 -0.68
C ILE A 103 -13.60 11.95 -1.89
N TYR A 104 -13.84 10.67 -2.14
CA TYR A 104 -14.71 10.23 -3.23
C TYR A 104 -16.18 10.53 -2.90
N SER A 105 -16.87 11.19 -3.81
CA SER A 105 -18.32 11.32 -3.73
C SER A 105 -18.98 9.95 -4.03
N ARG A 106 -20.25 9.84 -3.67
CA ARG A 106 -21.04 8.64 -3.95
C ARG A 106 -21.16 8.37 -5.45
N SER A 107 -21.44 9.39 -6.25
CA SER A 107 -21.55 9.30 -7.70
C SER A 107 -20.23 8.90 -8.37
N GLU A 108 -19.10 9.36 -7.85
CA GLU A 108 -17.78 8.96 -8.32
C GLU A 108 -17.49 7.50 -8.01
N LEU A 109 -17.85 7.03 -6.81
CA LEU A 109 -17.70 5.62 -6.45
C LEU A 109 -18.59 4.73 -7.34
N GLN A 110 -19.83 5.15 -7.59
CA GLN A 110 -20.72 4.44 -8.48
C GLN A 110 -20.16 4.34 -9.90
N ARG A 111 -19.68 5.43 -10.48
CA ARG A 111 -19.01 5.42 -11.81
C ARG A 111 -17.81 4.49 -11.85
N LEU A 112 -17.00 4.44 -10.77
CA LEU A 112 -15.88 3.50 -10.66
C LEU A 112 -16.37 2.05 -10.71
N LEU A 113 -17.45 1.71 -10.00
CA LEU A 113 -17.99 0.36 -9.97
C LEU A 113 -18.60 -0.03 -11.33
N GLU A 114 -19.33 0.87 -11.99
CA GLU A 114 -19.94 0.68 -13.32
C GLU A 114 -18.90 0.45 -14.43
N ALA A 115 -17.73 1.07 -14.34
CA ALA A 115 -16.66 0.93 -15.33
C ALA A 115 -15.79 -0.34 -15.16
N LEU A 116 -16.03 -1.16 -14.13
CA LEU A 116 -15.21 -2.35 -13.85
C LEU A 116 -15.23 -3.39 -14.99
N PRO A 117 -16.38 -3.74 -15.61
CA PRO A 117 -16.41 -4.70 -16.71
C PRO A 117 -15.52 -4.26 -17.89
N GLN A 118 -15.60 -2.98 -18.26
CA GLN A 118 -14.76 -2.41 -19.32
C GLN A 118 -13.26 -2.44 -18.93
N CYS A 119 -12.94 -2.21 -17.65
CA CYS A 119 -11.57 -2.30 -17.17
C CYS A 119 -11.02 -3.73 -17.25
N GLN A 120 -11.86 -4.73 -17.08
CA GLN A 120 -11.50 -6.15 -17.18
C GLN A 120 -11.16 -6.57 -18.62
N SER A 121 -11.77 -5.96 -19.64
CA SER A 121 -11.54 -6.27 -21.06
C SER A 121 -10.10 -5.99 -21.52
N TYR A 122 -9.29 -5.30 -20.75
CA TYR A 122 -7.88 -5.09 -21.08
C TYR A 122 -7.06 -6.36 -20.84
N PRO A 123 -6.26 -6.83 -21.82
CA PRO A 123 -5.46 -8.07 -21.70
C PRO A 123 -4.51 -8.11 -20.49
N SER A 124 -4.09 -6.92 -20.02
CA SER A 124 -3.23 -6.79 -18.84
C SER A 124 -3.98 -6.72 -17.51
N CYS A 125 -5.30 -6.89 -17.49
CA CYS A 125 -6.09 -6.90 -16.27
C CYS A 125 -6.07 -8.31 -15.66
N LEU A 126 -5.36 -8.47 -14.54
CA LEU A 126 -5.22 -9.73 -13.84
C LEU A 126 -6.23 -9.91 -12.69
N ILE A 127 -7.20 -9.01 -12.56
CA ILE A 127 -8.21 -9.05 -11.49
C ILE A 127 -9.58 -9.02 -12.15
N CYS A 128 -10.44 -10.00 -11.87
CA CYS A 128 -11.79 -9.98 -12.38
C CYS A 128 -12.62 -8.84 -11.77
N ALA A 129 -13.65 -8.39 -12.50
CA ALA A 129 -14.48 -7.26 -12.08
C ALA A 129 -15.13 -7.50 -10.72
N VAL A 130 -15.64 -8.72 -10.45
CA VAL A 130 -16.28 -9.08 -9.19
C VAL A 130 -15.29 -8.98 -8.02
N ALA A 131 -14.08 -9.56 -8.15
CA ALA A 131 -13.06 -9.49 -7.12
C ALA A 131 -12.63 -8.04 -6.83
N PHE A 132 -12.50 -7.22 -7.89
CA PHE A 132 -12.08 -5.83 -7.70
C PHE A 132 -13.19 -4.96 -7.14
N ARG A 133 -14.46 -5.20 -7.55
CA ARG A 133 -15.64 -4.56 -6.96
C ARG A 133 -15.69 -4.82 -5.45
N THR A 134 -15.61 -6.09 -5.06
CA THR A 134 -15.63 -6.49 -3.64
C THR A 134 -14.47 -5.85 -2.87
N LEU A 135 -13.26 -5.86 -3.42
CA LEU A 135 -12.10 -5.21 -2.81
C LEU A 135 -12.35 -3.71 -2.55
N LEU A 136 -12.88 -2.97 -3.54
CA LEU A 136 -13.15 -1.54 -3.40
C LEU A 136 -14.22 -1.27 -2.33
N LEU A 137 -15.31 -2.05 -2.32
CA LEU A 137 -16.39 -1.91 -1.35
C LEU A 137 -15.95 -2.28 0.08
N VAL A 138 -15.15 -3.33 0.23
CA VAL A 138 -14.54 -3.69 1.53
C VAL A 138 -13.60 -2.59 2.03
N LEU A 139 -12.73 -2.03 1.17
CA LEU A 139 -11.87 -0.91 1.56
C LEU A 139 -12.68 0.34 1.97
N TYR A 140 -13.74 0.62 1.24
CA TYR A 140 -14.62 1.77 1.48
C TYR A 140 -15.43 1.60 2.78
N GLY A 141 -16.02 0.42 3.00
CA GLY A 141 -16.89 0.15 4.15
C GLY A 141 -16.13 -0.06 5.45
N THR A 142 -14.91 -0.62 5.40
CA THR A 142 -14.14 -0.97 6.60
C THR A 142 -13.00 -0.01 6.94
N GLY A 143 -12.58 0.81 6.00
CA GLY A 143 -11.43 1.69 6.17
C GLY A 143 -10.08 0.97 6.36
N MET A 144 -9.99 -0.33 6.08
CA MET A 144 -8.71 -1.06 6.21
C MET A 144 -7.70 -0.62 5.15
N ARG A 145 -6.42 -0.87 5.42
CA ARG A 145 -5.36 -0.58 4.44
C ARG A 145 -5.42 -1.58 3.28
N LEU A 146 -5.12 -1.12 2.04
CA LEU A 146 -5.05 -2.02 0.88
C LEU A 146 -4.18 -3.26 1.15
N GLY A 147 -3.01 -3.07 1.74
CA GLY A 147 -2.12 -4.20 2.05
C GLY A 147 -2.66 -5.14 3.13
N GLU A 148 -3.54 -4.69 4.01
CA GLU A 148 -4.27 -5.53 4.98
C GLU A 148 -5.33 -6.35 4.25
N ALA A 149 -6.17 -5.71 3.44
CA ALA A 149 -7.19 -6.38 2.64
C ALA A 149 -6.59 -7.47 1.73
N LEU A 150 -5.52 -7.16 1.02
CA LEU A 150 -4.88 -8.12 0.11
C LEU A 150 -4.16 -9.31 0.80
N ARG A 151 -3.97 -9.25 2.11
CA ARG A 151 -3.44 -10.38 2.91
C ARG A 151 -4.52 -11.20 3.60
N LEU A 152 -5.79 -10.79 3.53
CA LEU A 152 -6.89 -11.57 4.11
C LEU A 152 -6.96 -12.95 3.45
N ARG A 153 -7.23 -13.94 4.28
CA ARG A 153 -7.58 -15.29 3.86
C ARG A 153 -9.09 -15.50 4.03
N VAL A 154 -9.64 -16.52 3.41
CA VAL A 154 -11.04 -16.89 3.60
C VAL A 154 -11.35 -17.11 5.10
N ALA A 155 -10.46 -17.79 5.83
CA ALA A 155 -10.58 -18.01 7.29
C ALA A 155 -10.51 -16.74 8.14
N ASP A 156 -10.16 -15.60 7.59
CA ASP A 156 -10.14 -14.34 8.34
C ASP A 156 -11.48 -13.62 8.32
N VAL A 157 -12.46 -14.11 7.54
CA VAL A 157 -13.80 -13.55 7.44
C VAL A 157 -14.78 -14.44 8.22
N ASP A 158 -15.34 -13.86 9.25
CA ASP A 158 -16.39 -14.48 10.06
C ASP A 158 -17.73 -13.82 9.73
N LEU A 159 -18.47 -14.44 8.81
CA LEU A 159 -19.77 -13.93 8.35
C LEU A 159 -20.88 -14.20 9.38
N THR A 160 -20.67 -15.10 10.33
CA THR A 160 -21.64 -15.38 11.38
C THR A 160 -21.66 -14.26 12.42
N ASN A 161 -20.49 -13.76 12.77
CA ASN A 161 -20.31 -12.69 13.76
C ASN A 161 -20.10 -11.31 13.16
N ASP A 162 -20.18 -11.17 11.82
CA ASP A 162 -19.94 -9.92 11.09
C ASP A 162 -18.57 -9.30 11.38
N LEU A 163 -17.51 -10.11 11.39
CA LEU A 163 -16.15 -9.70 11.74
C LEU A 163 -15.13 -10.08 10.67
N ILE A 164 -14.14 -9.21 10.46
CA ILE A 164 -12.93 -9.54 9.71
C ILE A 164 -11.73 -9.45 10.66
N ARG A 165 -10.95 -10.52 10.72
CA ARG A 165 -9.71 -10.60 11.50
C ARG A 165 -8.53 -10.10 10.65
N ILE A 166 -7.93 -8.98 11.02
CA ILE A 166 -6.71 -8.48 10.40
C ILE A 166 -5.53 -8.95 11.23
N ARG A 167 -4.68 -9.80 10.64
CA ARG A 167 -3.47 -10.34 11.28
C ARG A 167 -2.26 -9.45 11.00
N GLU A 168 -1.32 -9.41 11.93
CA GLU A 168 0.01 -8.82 11.77
C GLU A 168 0.01 -7.43 11.11
N THR A 169 -0.69 -6.49 11.73
CA THR A 169 -0.62 -5.08 11.32
C THR A 169 0.75 -4.48 11.68
N LYS A 170 0.94 -3.21 11.42
CA LYS A 170 2.12 -2.46 11.88
C LYS A 170 2.27 -2.68 13.41
N PHE A 171 3.44 -3.13 13.85
CA PHE A 171 3.76 -3.54 15.23
C PHE A 171 3.19 -4.91 15.69
N TYR A 172 2.97 -5.87 14.77
CA TYR A 172 2.51 -7.24 15.08
C TYR A 172 1.17 -7.32 15.84
N LYS A 173 0.35 -6.26 15.77
CA LYS A 173 -0.95 -6.25 16.41
C LYS A 173 -2.01 -6.80 15.44
N SER A 174 -2.77 -7.77 15.91
CA SER A 174 -3.98 -8.22 15.22
C SER A 174 -5.18 -7.43 15.74
N ARG A 175 -6.19 -7.21 14.89
CA ARG A 175 -7.43 -6.55 15.29
C ARG A 175 -8.63 -7.18 14.59
N LEU A 176 -9.78 -7.11 15.22
CA LEU A 176 -11.07 -7.40 14.61
C LEU A 176 -11.66 -6.10 14.05
N VAL A 177 -12.28 -6.21 12.88
CA VAL A 177 -12.98 -5.12 12.22
C VAL A 177 -14.42 -5.56 12.00
N PRO A 178 -15.40 -4.89 12.63
CA PRO A 178 -16.80 -5.19 12.38
C PRO A 178 -17.17 -4.74 10.96
N ILE A 179 -18.03 -5.55 10.32
CA ILE A 179 -18.58 -5.25 9.00
C ILE A 179 -20.10 -5.02 9.11
N GLY A 180 -20.60 -4.12 8.27
CA GLY A 180 -22.06 -3.96 8.14
C GLY A 180 -22.65 -5.02 7.22
N SER A 181 -23.99 -5.20 7.30
CA SER A 181 -24.75 -6.14 6.48
C SER A 181 -24.46 -5.99 4.97
N ASP A 182 -24.23 -4.79 4.50
CA ASP A 182 -23.89 -4.50 3.09
C ASP A 182 -22.55 -5.07 2.66
N VAL A 183 -21.51 -4.90 3.50
CA VAL A 183 -20.17 -5.45 3.25
C VAL A 183 -20.22 -6.96 3.35
N ARG A 184 -20.95 -7.50 4.34
CA ARG A 184 -21.19 -8.93 4.48
C ARG A 184 -21.76 -9.52 3.20
N ARG A 185 -22.89 -8.98 2.70
CA ARG A 185 -23.54 -9.46 1.49
C ARG A 185 -22.60 -9.44 0.27
N VAL A 186 -21.86 -8.35 0.07
CA VAL A 186 -20.88 -8.25 -1.02
C VAL A 186 -19.78 -9.32 -0.92
N ILE A 187 -19.35 -9.66 0.28
CA ILE A 187 -18.39 -10.75 0.50
C ILE A 187 -19.05 -12.11 0.25
N GLU A 188 -20.27 -12.36 0.73
CA GLU A 188 -21.03 -13.58 0.47
C GLU A 188 -21.21 -13.85 -1.03
N GLU A 189 -21.68 -12.84 -1.79
CA GLU A 189 -21.81 -12.89 -3.24
C GLU A 189 -20.47 -13.21 -3.93
N TYR A 190 -19.38 -12.58 -3.47
CA TYR A 190 -18.06 -12.85 -3.99
C TYR A 190 -17.57 -14.26 -3.67
N LEU A 191 -17.82 -14.76 -2.47
CA LEU A 191 -17.47 -16.13 -2.07
C LEU A 191 -18.26 -17.18 -2.85
N ALA A 192 -19.49 -16.89 -3.25
CA ALA A 192 -20.33 -17.74 -4.09
C ALA A 192 -19.97 -17.67 -5.58
N SER A 193 -19.11 -16.75 -6.02
CA SER A 193 -18.77 -16.59 -7.43
C SER A 193 -17.96 -17.79 -7.95
N PRO A 194 -18.18 -18.21 -9.23
CA PRO A 194 -17.44 -19.31 -9.84
C PRO A 194 -15.96 -18.95 -10.03
N ASN A 195 -15.14 -19.97 -10.31
CA ASN A 195 -13.73 -19.84 -10.65
C ASN A 195 -12.83 -19.25 -9.55
N ARG A 196 -13.16 -19.50 -8.28
CA ARG A 196 -12.31 -19.15 -7.13
C ARG A 196 -12.12 -20.33 -6.19
N THR A 197 -11.04 -20.32 -5.45
CA THR A 197 -10.77 -21.28 -4.36
C THR A 197 -11.26 -20.72 -3.05
N ASN A 198 -12.12 -21.49 -2.35
CA ASN A 198 -12.69 -21.10 -1.06
C ASN A 198 -12.10 -21.87 0.13
N GLU A 199 -10.95 -22.49 -0.07
CA GLU A 199 -10.25 -23.13 1.04
C GLU A 199 -9.89 -22.10 2.12
N SER A 200 -9.94 -22.53 3.37
CA SER A 200 -9.73 -21.69 4.55
C SER A 200 -8.43 -20.84 4.49
N GLN A 201 -7.35 -21.41 3.95
CA GLN A 201 -6.06 -20.73 3.84
C GLN A 201 -5.86 -19.97 2.52
N SER A 202 -6.79 -20.08 1.58
CA SER A 202 -6.73 -19.36 0.30
C SER A 202 -6.88 -17.86 0.51
N PRO A 203 -6.23 -17.04 -0.34
CA PRO A 203 -6.42 -15.59 -0.31
C PRO A 203 -7.89 -15.23 -0.50
N LEU A 204 -8.41 -14.29 0.31
CA LEU A 204 -9.78 -13.79 0.10
C LEU A 204 -9.89 -13.14 -1.28
N PHE A 205 -8.96 -12.27 -1.67
CA PHE A 205 -8.92 -11.62 -2.97
C PHE A 205 -7.94 -12.31 -3.90
N GLN A 206 -8.45 -12.92 -4.96
CA GLN A 206 -7.69 -13.72 -5.91
C GLN A 206 -7.66 -13.05 -7.29
N SER A 207 -6.53 -13.20 -7.98
CA SER A 207 -6.41 -12.88 -9.40
C SER A 207 -7.19 -13.91 -10.26
N ILE A 208 -7.33 -13.65 -11.56
CA ILE A 208 -7.90 -14.62 -12.52
C ILE A 208 -7.14 -15.97 -12.53
N GLN A 209 -5.91 -16.01 -12.04
CA GLN A 209 -5.10 -17.22 -11.87
C GLN A 209 -5.22 -17.83 -10.46
N GLN A 210 -6.20 -17.42 -9.67
CA GLN A 210 -6.43 -17.85 -8.28
C GLN A 210 -5.24 -17.58 -7.33
N LYS A 211 -4.33 -16.68 -7.69
CA LYS A 211 -3.17 -16.28 -6.89
C LYS A 211 -3.46 -14.99 -6.09
N PRO A 212 -2.71 -14.74 -5.00
CA PRO A 212 -2.83 -13.50 -4.24
C PRO A 212 -2.62 -12.27 -5.14
N ILE A 213 -3.49 -11.28 -5.02
CA ILE A 213 -3.37 -10.02 -5.76
C ILE A 213 -2.23 -9.19 -5.16
N ARG A 214 -1.25 -8.84 -5.99
CA ARG A 214 -0.16 -7.93 -5.57
C ARG A 214 -0.66 -6.49 -5.51
N SER A 215 -0.25 -5.75 -4.49
CA SER A 215 -0.63 -4.34 -4.30
C SER A 215 -0.35 -3.46 -5.54
N ALA A 216 0.76 -3.70 -6.24
CA ALA A 216 1.09 -2.98 -7.46
C ALA A 216 0.07 -3.22 -8.59
N ILE A 217 -0.48 -4.44 -8.69
CA ILE A 217 -1.52 -4.78 -9.68
C ILE A 217 -2.81 -4.06 -9.32
N ALA A 218 -3.26 -4.14 -8.07
CA ALA A 218 -4.47 -3.45 -7.61
C ALA A 218 -4.38 -1.93 -7.83
N GLN A 219 -3.24 -1.32 -7.52
CA GLN A 219 -3.02 0.11 -7.73
C GLN A 219 -3.00 0.48 -9.23
N ARG A 220 -2.41 -0.36 -10.09
CA ARG A 220 -2.38 -0.15 -11.55
C ARG A 220 -3.79 -0.25 -12.14
N THR A 221 -4.55 -1.27 -11.75
CA THR A 221 -5.94 -1.45 -12.18
C THR A 221 -6.79 -0.27 -11.73
N PHE A 222 -6.66 0.18 -10.48
CA PHE A 222 -7.36 1.36 -9.98
C PHE A 222 -6.99 2.64 -10.72
N LYS A 223 -5.70 2.84 -11.04
CA LYS A 223 -5.24 3.99 -11.83
C LYS A 223 -5.88 4.03 -13.21
N ARG A 224 -6.04 2.85 -13.85
CA ARG A 224 -6.71 2.72 -15.15
C ARG A 224 -8.20 3.06 -15.01
N LEU A 225 -8.89 2.39 -14.09
CA LEU A 225 -10.30 2.60 -13.80
C LEU A 225 -10.63 4.07 -13.54
N ARG A 226 -9.86 4.73 -12.68
CA ARG A 226 -9.99 6.15 -12.38
C ARG A 226 -9.88 7.03 -13.63
N LYS A 227 -8.90 6.73 -14.51
CA LYS A 227 -8.73 7.46 -15.77
C LYS A 227 -9.92 7.29 -16.70
N MET A 228 -10.46 6.07 -16.80
CA MET A 228 -11.66 5.77 -17.62
C MET A 228 -12.87 6.59 -17.14
N CYS A 229 -13.01 6.75 -15.82
CA CYS A 229 -14.09 7.54 -15.21
C CYS A 229 -13.85 9.06 -15.20
N GLY A 230 -12.73 9.55 -15.77
CA GLY A 230 -12.40 10.97 -15.76
C GLY A 230 -12.09 11.55 -14.37
N LEU A 231 -11.82 10.69 -13.37
CA LEU A 231 -11.57 11.11 -12.00
C LEU A 231 -10.11 11.59 -11.84
N GLN A 232 -9.91 12.88 -12.01
CA GLN A 232 -8.58 13.52 -11.93
C GLN A 232 -8.67 14.83 -11.17
N ARG A 233 -7.63 15.13 -10.38
CA ARG A 233 -7.40 16.47 -9.87
C ARG A 233 -6.70 17.31 -10.95
N PRO A 234 -6.83 18.65 -10.90
CA PRO A 234 -6.06 19.54 -11.75
C PRO A 234 -4.57 19.19 -11.73
N VAL A 235 -3.87 19.42 -12.84
CA VAL A 235 -2.43 19.11 -13.00
C VAL A 235 -1.58 19.80 -11.93
N THR A 236 -2.05 20.95 -11.42
CA THR A 236 -1.44 21.70 -10.32
C THR A 236 -1.40 20.93 -9.00
N CYS A 237 -2.25 19.90 -8.83
CA CYS A 237 -2.27 19.10 -7.63
C CYS A 237 -1.17 18.03 -7.66
N SER A 238 -0.33 18.01 -6.63
CA SER A 238 0.79 17.06 -6.51
C SER A 238 0.36 15.60 -6.44
N PHE A 239 -0.88 15.33 -6.06
CA PHE A 239 -1.37 13.97 -5.84
C PHE A 239 -2.73 13.76 -6.51
N GLN A 240 -2.80 12.75 -7.34
CA GLN A 240 -4.02 12.27 -7.96
C GLN A 240 -4.81 11.36 -7.01
N PRO A 241 -6.15 11.21 -7.17
CA PRO A 241 -6.96 10.30 -6.35
C PRO A 241 -6.41 8.88 -6.37
N ARG A 242 -6.31 8.22 -5.21
CA ARG A 242 -5.70 6.89 -5.05
C ARG A 242 -6.68 5.91 -4.43
N ILE A 243 -6.44 4.62 -4.62
CA ILE A 243 -7.19 3.55 -3.95
C ILE A 243 -7.14 3.67 -2.41
N HIS A 244 -6.03 4.18 -1.86
CA HIS A 244 -5.92 4.42 -0.41
C HIS A 244 -6.83 5.51 0.11
N ASP A 245 -7.26 6.42 -0.76
CA ASP A 245 -8.10 7.54 -0.35
C ASP A 245 -9.55 7.08 -0.10
N LEU A 246 -9.95 5.88 -0.58
CA LEU A 246 -11.23 5.25 -0.21
C LEU A 246 -11.37 5.05 1.31
N ARG A 247 -10.25 4.83 2.01
CA ARG A 247 -10.23 4.66 3.46
C ARG A 247 -10.68 5.91 4.23
N GLN A 248 -10.39 7.10 3.71
CA GLN A 248 -10.71 8.37 4.39
C GLN A 248 -12.23 8.53 4.59
N HIS A 249 -13.01 7.88 3.75
CA HIS A 249 -14.44 7.90 3.87
C HIS A 249 -14.96 7.17 5.12
N ALA A 250 -14.31 6.07 5.50
CA ALA A 250 -14.64 5.37 6.74
C ALA A 250 -14.16 6.13 7.98
N GLU A 251 -13.02 6.83 7.91
CA GLU A 251 -12.48 7.64 9.01
C GLU A 251 -13.29 8.91 9.28
N SER A 252 -13.83 9.56 8.24
CA SER A 252 -14.70 10.74 8.37
C SER A 252 -16.11 10.42 8.91
N ARG A 253 -16.46 9.13 9.04
CA ARG A 253 -17.79 8.64 9.44
C ARG A 253 -17.82 7.93 10.79
N ILE A 254 -16.93 8.24 11.69
CA ILE A 254 -17.07 7.87 13.13
C ILE A 254 -18.29 8.61 13.76
N MET A 255 -19.21 9.11 12.95
CA MET A 255 -20.52 9.67 13.36
C MET A 255 -21.66 8.71 13.02
N PRO A 256 -22.76 8.65 13.83
CA PRO A 256 -23.65 7.50 14.02
C PRO A 256 -24.73 7.30 12.97
N ASN A 257 -24.41 7.29 11.68
CA ASN A 257 -25.37 6.84 10.67
C ASN A 257 -24.68 5.82 9.74
N ARG A 258 -25.00 4.53 9.97
CA ARG A 258 -24.59 3.39 9.17
C ARG A 258 -24.86 3.66 7.69
N PHE A 259 -23.79 3.65 6.91
CA PHE A 259 -23.88 3.83 5.48
C PHE A 259 -24.47 2.59 4.83
N GLN A 260 -25.58 2.77 4.15
CA GLN A 260 -26.19 1.71 3.35
C GLN A 260 -25.51 1.69 1.98
N ILE A 261 -24.69 0.68 1.70
CA ILE A 261 -24.16 0.34 0.37
C ILE A 261 -25.32 -0.02 -0.58
N HIS A 262 -26.48 -0.43 -0.02
CA HIS A 262 -27.72 -0.73 -0.74
C HIS A 262 -28.10 0.25 -1.85
N ARG A 263 -27.79 1.51 -1.69
CA ARG A 263 -28.14 2.53 -2.69
C ARG A 263 -27.11 2.65 -3.84
N LEU A 264 -26.06 1.82 -3.88
CA LEU A 264 -25.10 1.69 -4.99
C LEU A 264 -25.42 0.51 -5.90
N GLU A 265 -26.49 -0.24 -5.62
CA GLU A 265 -26.78 -1.56 -6.18
C GLU A 265 -27.70 -1.60 -7.38
N GLY A 266 -27.89 -0.51 -8.10
CA GLY A 266 -28.56 -0.56 -9.40
C GLY A 266 -27.84 -1.43 -10.47
N LEU A 267 -26.81 -2.15 -10.07
CA LEU A 267 -25.98 -3.00 -10.95
C LEU A 267 -26.32 -4.47 -10.68
N GLY A 268 -27.04 -5.09 -11.62
CA GLY A 268 -27.34 -6.53 -11.61
C GLY A 268 -26.10 -7.42 -11.46
N PRO A 269 -26.28 -8.74 -11.29
CA PRO A 269 -25.17 -9.68 -11.08
C PRO A 269 -24.21 -9.66 -12.26
N PHE A 270 -22.93 -9.37 -12.00
CA PHE A 270 -21.88 -9.48 -13.00
C PHE A 270 -21.50 -10.95 -13.19
N SER A 271 -21.76 -11.50 -14.38
CA SER A 271 -21.23 -12.81 -14.75
C SER A 271 -19.77 -12.68 -15.15
N CYS A 272 -18.90 -13.50 -14.59
CA CYS A 272 -17.58 -13.76 -15.14
C CYS A 272 -17.74 -14.61 -16.39
N SER A 273 -17.65 -14.01 -17.56
CA SER A 273 -17.39 -14.78 -18.79
C SER A 273 -15.95 -15.30 -18.73
N ALA A 274 -15.80 -16.58 -19.05
CA ALA A 274 -14.54 -17.33 -19.10
C ALA A 274 -13.56 -16.76 -20.13
#